data_4b0a8592d1fe9c07c3fa610002d1f607
#
_entry.id   4b0a8592d1fe9c07c3fa610002d1f607
#
_cell.length_a   1.000
_cell.length_b   1.000
_cell.length_c   1.000
_cell.angle_alpha   90.00
_cell.angle_beta   90.00
_cell.angle_gamma   90.00
#
_symmetry.space_group_name_H-M   'P 1'
#
loop_
_entity.id
_entity.type
_entity.pdbx_description
1 polymer ?
#
loop_
_entity_poly.entity_id
_entity_poly.type
_entity_poly.pdbx_seq_one_letter_code
_entity_poly.pdbx_strand_id
1 'polypeptide(L)'
;MNMEEIARWAFIAFVVIAILMGLVVGYLSYNGDPNYANTNAYVTLTLLVLGVIVGLISVTVKEVQPFLIVAIALIVASISNVWLPLNTIHPLLYEWAYHILSYIVAFAAPGAVLIAIRSLLAMSKEK
;
A
#
# COMPACT_ATOMS: atom_id res chain seq x y z
N MET A 1 -22.94 -5.23 -10.51
CA MET A 1 -21.59 -5.62 -10.06
C MET A 1 -21.68 -6.39 -8.77
N ASN A 2 -20.97 -7.52 -8.68
CA ASN A 2 -20.88 -8.24 -7.42
C ASN A 2 -19.74 -7.65 -6.57
N MET A 3 -19.66 -8.11 -5.32
CA MET A 3 -18.65 -7.57 -4.40
C MET A 3 -17.21 -7.85 -4.85
N GLU A 4 -17.01 -8.97 -5.53
CA GLU A 4 -15.67 -9.29 -6.02
C GLU A 4 -15.20 -8.32 -7.09
N GLU A 5 -16.11 -7.92 -7.99
CA GLU A 5 -15.78 -6.94 -9.02
C GLU A 5 -15.52 -5.57 -8.42
N ILE A 6 -16.34 -5.18 -7.46
CA ILE A 6 -16.17 -3.90 -6.77
C ILE A 6 -14.81 -3.87 -6.07
N ALA A 7 -14.46 -4.96 -5.38
CA ALA A 7 -13.18 -5.05 -4.69
C ALA A 7 -12.01 -4.95 -5.66
N ARG A 8 -12.10 -5.64 -6.79
CA ARG A 8 -11.04 -5.62 -7.79
C ARG A 8 -10.82 -4.21 -8.34
N TRP A 9 -11.90 -3.53 -8.69
CA TRP A 9 -11.81 -2.17 -9.18
C TRP A 9 -11.30 -1.21 -8.11
N ALA A 10 -11.70 -1.44 -6.85
CA ALA A 10 -11.20 -0.63 -5.74
C ALA A 10 -9.69 -0.79 -5.57
N PHE A 11 -9.18 -2.03 -5.64
CA PHE A 11 -7.74 -2.25 -5.55
C PHE A 11 -6.99 -1.55 -6.67
N ILE A 12 -7.49 -1.66 -7.90
CA ILE A 12 -6.85 -1.00 -9.04
C ILE A 12 -6.85 0.52 -8.84
N ALA A 13 -7.99 1.07 -8.43
CA ALA A 13 -8.11 2.52 -8.21
C ALA A 13 -7.14 3.00 -7.13
N PHE A 14 -7.02 2.27 -6.03
CA PHE A 14 -6.15 2.68 -4.94
C PHE A 14 -4.67 2.56 -5.30
N VAL A 15 -4.30 1.55 -6.10
CA VAL A 15 -2.93 1.46 -6.60
C VAL A 15 -2.60 2.63 -7.51
N VAL A 16 -3.53 2.99 -8.40
CA VAL A 16 -3.34 4.15 -9.28
C VAL A 16 -3.19 5.43 -8.45
N ILE A 17 -4.04 5.60 -7.44
CA ILE A 17 -3.96 6.76 -6.55
C ILE A 17 -2.60 6.78 -5.83
N ALA A 18 -2.15 5.63 -5.34
CA ALA A 18 -0.86 5.53 -4.65
C ALA A 18 0.29 5.95 -5.57
N ILE A 19 0.25 5.51 -6.83
CA ILE A 19 1.28 5.89 -7.81
C ILE A 19 1.25 7.39 -8.07
N LEU A 20 0.06 7.93 -8.35
CA LEU A 20 -0.07 9.36 -8.64
C LEU A 20 0.34 10.23 -7.46
N MET A 21 -0.12 9.88 -6.26
CA MET A 21 0.24 10.63 -5.06
C MET A 21 1.71 10.46 -4.72
N GLY A 22 2.26 9.28 -4.98
CA GLY A 22 3.69 9.06 -4.79
C GLY A 22 4.54 9.98 -5.67
N LEU A 23 4.12 10.16 -6.92
CA LEU A 23 4.80 11.08 -7.83
C LEU A 23 4.71 12.52 -7.32
N VAL A 24 3.53 12.94 -6.88
CA VAL A 24 3.32 14.32 -6.39
C VAL A 24 4.12 14.55 -5.11
N VAL A 25 3.97 13.69 -4.11
CA VAL A 25 4.62 13.89 -2.82
C VAL A 25 6.12 13.70 -2.93
N GLY A 26 6.56 12.76 -3.77
CA GLY A 26 7.99 12.60 -4.04
C GLY A 26 8.61 13.88 -4.61
N TYR A 27 7.89 14.53 -5.52
CA TYR A 27 8.36 15.80 -6.08
C TYR A 27 8.42 16.89 -5.00
N LEU A 28 7.40 16.95 -4.13
CA LEU A 28 7.39 17.93 -3.03
C LEU A 28 8.55 17.68 -2.07
N SER A 29 8.83 16.41 -1.76
CA SER A 29 9.96 16.07 -0.90
C SER A 29 11.28 16.47 -1.53
N TYR A 30 11.43 16.23 -2.82
CA TYR A 30 12.63 16.58 -3.55
C TYR A 30 12.89 18.09 -3.53
N ASN A 31 11.82 18.88 -3.65
CA ASN A 31 11.93 20.34 -3.66
C ASN A 31 12.08 20.96 -2.26
N GLY A 32 11.97 20.14 -1.20
CA GLY A 32 12.07 20.64 0.16
C GLY A 32 10.89 21.50 0.59
N ASP A 33 9.69 21.18 0.10
CA ASP A 33 8.48 21.91 0.45
C ASP A 33 8.24 21.85 1.96
N PRO A 34 8.01 22.99 2.64
CA PRO A 34 7.79 22.98 4.09
C PRO A 34 6.52 22.24 4.51
N ASN A 35 5.56 22.08 3.61
CA ASN A 35 4.33 21.35 3.90
C ASN A 35 4.40 19.87 3.54
N TYR A 36 5.56 19.39 3.10
CA TYR A 36 5.72 18.00 2.66
C TYR A 36 5.29 17.01 3.73
N ALA A 37 5.74 17.22 4.97
CA ALA A 37 5.47 16.27 6.05
C ALA A 37 3.96 16.16 6.33
N ASN A 38 3.25 17.28 6.31
CA ASN A 38 1.80 17.26 6.51
C ASN A 38 1.07 16.58 5.36
N THR A 39 1.45 16.88 4.13
CA THR A 39 0.84 16.28 2.96
C THR A 39 1.06 14.76 2.97
N ASN A 40 2.29 14.34 3.24
CA ASN A 40 2.61 12.92 3.33
C ASN A 40 1.78 12.21 4.41
N ALA A 41 1.65 12.84 5.58
CA ALA A 41 0.88 12.26 6.67
C ALA A 41 -0.59 12.08 6.30
N TYR A 42 -1.19 13.08 5.66
CA TYR A 42 -2.60 13.00 5.27
C TYR A 42 -2.83 11.95 4.20
N VAL A 43 -1.97 11.85 3.21
CA VAL A 43 -2.10 10.84 2.15
C VAL A 43 -1.95 9.45 2.75
N THR A 44 -0.94 9.24 3.60
CA THR A 44 -0.71 7.95 4.24
C THR A 44 -1.91 7.55 5.10
N LEU A 45 -2.42 8.48 5.90
CA LEU A 45 -3.56 8.20 6.77
C LEU A 45 -4.80 7.84 5.96
N THR A 46 -5.05 8.56 4.87
CA THR A 46 -6.19 8.28 4.00
C THR A 46 -6.09 6.87 3.42
N LEU A 47 -4.91 6.51 2.91
CA LEU A 47 -4.71 5.18 2.34
C LEU A 47 -4.81 4.08 3.39
N LEU A 48 -4.34 4.34 4.60
CA LEU A 48 -4.48 3.40 5.72
C LEU A 48 -5.95 3.13 6.02
N VAL A 49 -6.76 4.17 6.13
CA VAL A 49 -8.19 4.03 6.43
C VAL A 49 -8.89 3.28 5.30
N LEU A 50 -8.59 3.62 4.06
CA LEU A 50 -9.18 2.94 2.90
C LEU A 50 -8.75 1.47 2.87
N GLY A 51 -7.49 1.18 3.22
CA GLY A 51 -7.00 -0.19 3.29
C GLY A 51 -7.72 -1.01 4.34
N VAL A 52 -7.99 -0.42 5.50
CA VAL A 52 -8.77 -1.08 6.55
C VAL A 52 -10.17 -1.41 6.04
N ILE A 53 -10.83 -0.44 5.41
CA ILE A 53 -12.19 -0.64 4.92
C ILE A 53 -12.22 -1.75 3.87
N VAL A 54 -11.32 -1.70 2.90
CA VAL A 54 -11.27 -2.71 1.84
C VAL A 54 -10.93 -4.08 2.42
N GLY A 55 -10.00 -4.14 3.38
CA GLY A 55 -9.63 -5.40 4.02
C GLY A 55 -10.77 -6.03 4.79
N LEU A 56 -11.68 -5.22 5.34
CA LEU A 56 -12.82 -5.75 6.08
C LEU A 56 -13.88 -6.34 5.16
N ILE A 57 -14.06 -5.80 3.97
CA ILE A 57 -15.22 -6.13 3.15
C ILE A 57 -14.92 -6.95 1.90
N SER A 58 -13.69 -7.03 1.43
CA SER A 58 -13.51 -7.33 0.02
C SER A 58 -12.68 -8.55 -0.33
N VAL A 59 -12.01 -9.21 0.60
CA VAL A 59 -11.15 -10.33 0.22
C VAL A 59 -11.86 -11.65 0.49
N THR A 60 -12.11 -12.40 -0.59
CA THR A 60 -12.71 -13.73 -0.49
C THR A 60 -11.66 -14.75 -0.06
N VAL A 61 -12.12 -15.92 0.39
CA VAL A 61 -11.23 -17.00 0.81
C VAL A 61 -10.26 -17.38 -0.31
N LYS A 62 -10.72 -17.35 -1.56
CA LYS A 62 -9.88 -17.71 -2.71
C LYS A 62 -8.75 -16.72 -2.93
N GLU A 63 -8.93 -15.47 -2.55
CA GLU A 63 -7.97 -14.40 -2.83
C GLU A 63 -7.03 -14.12 -1.65
N VAL A 64 -7.26 -14.75 -0.50
CA VAL A 64 -6.48 -14.47 0.71
C VAL A 64 -5.00 -14.79 0.50
N GLN A 65 -4.69 -15.99 0.02
CA GLN A 65 -3.30 -16.39 -0.12
C GLN A 65 -2.54 -15.56 -1.16
N PRO A 66 -3.06 -15.37 -2.38
CA PRO A 66 -2.38 -14.49 -3.33
C PRO A 66 -2.23 -13.06 -2.83
N PHE A 67 -3.24 -12.53 -2.15
CA PHE A 67 -3.16 -11.18 -1.61
C PHE A 67 -2.04 -11.05 -0.57
N LEU A 68 -1.95 -12.04 0.34
CA LEU A 68 -0.92 -12.02 1.38
C LEU A 68 0.48 -12.12 0.78
N ILE A 69 0.65 -12.94 -0.24
CA ILE A 69 1.95 -13.09 -0.91
C ILE A 69 2.38 -11.76 -1.54
N VAL A 70 1.46 -11.11 -2.25
CA VAL A 70 1.74 -9.81 -2.87
C VAL A 70 2.05 -8.76 -1.81
N ALA A 71 1.26 -8.72 -0.74
CA ALA A 71 1.47 -7.76 0.34
C ALA A 71 2.83 -7.93 0.99
N ILE A 72 3.23 -9.18 1.26
CA ILE A 72 4.54 -9.46 1.85
C ILE A 72 5.65 -9.01 0.91
N ALA A 73 5.53 -9.32 -0.39
CA ALA A 73 6.51 -8.92 -1.37
C ALA A 73 6.68 -7.40 -1.43
N LEU A 74 5.56 -6.67 -1.40
CA LEU A 74 5.59 -5.21 -1.44
C LEU A 74 6.22 -4.62 -0.17
N ILE A 75 5.89 -5.19 0.98
CA ILE A 75 6.47 -4.73 2.25
C ILE A 75 7.98 -4.96 2.25
N VAL A 76 8.42 -6.13 1.82
CA VAL A 76 9.86 -6.42 1.75
C VAL A 76 10.55 -5.48 0.77
N ALA A 77 9.94 -5.23 -0.38
CA ALA A 77 10.51 -4.31 -1.37
C ALA A 77 10.62 -2.89 -0.81
N SER A 78 9.63 -2.47 -0.01
CA SER A 78 9.62 -1.10 0.50
C SER A 78 10.69 -0.84 1.56
N ILE A 79 11.09 -1.86 2.31
CA ILE A 79 12.12 -1.70 3.34
C ILE A 79 13.52 -2.06 2.84
N SER A 80 13.62 -2.54 1.62
CA SER A 80 14.90 -2.92 1.03
C SER A 80 15.67 -1.69 0.57
N ASN A 81 17.01 -1.74 0.72
CA ASN A 81 17.87 -0.67 0.24
C ASN A 81 18.16 -0.75 -1.26
N VAL A 82 17.49 -1.65 -1.96
CA VAL A 82 17.71 -1.85 -3.39
C VAL A 82 17.40 -0.59 -4.20
N TRP A 83 16.57 0.30 -3.67
CA TRP A 83 16.19 1.54 -4.36
C TRP A 83 17.22 2.66 -4.19
N LEU A 84 18.14 2.53 -3.24
CA LEU A 84 19.12 3.57 -2.96
C LEU A 84 19.97 3.96 -4.17
N PRO A 85 20.41 3.05 -5.04
CA PRO A 85 21.20 3.44 -6.22
C PRO A 85 20.50 4.42 -7.15
N LEU A 86 19.18 4.53 -7.09
CA LEU A 86 18.47 5.54 -7.89
C LEU A 86 18.91 6.96 -7.55
N ASN A 87 19.37 7.18 -6.31
CA ASN A 87 19.90 8.48 -5.90
C ASN A 87 21.12 8.90 -6.72
N THR A 88 21.92 7.93 -7.19
CA THR A 88 23.10 8.26 -7.99
C THR A 88 22.73 8.70 -9.40
N ILE A 89 21.56 8.28 -9.89
CA ILE A 89 21.07 8.73 -11.19
C ILE A 89 20.38 10.09 -11.03
N HIS A 90 19.41 10.17 -10.15
CA HIS A 90 18.71 11.41 -9.85
C HIS A 90 17.95 11.23 -8.54
N PRO A 91 18.10 12.16 -7.58
CA PRO A 91 17.40 12.03 -6.29
C PRO A 91 15.89 11.93 -6.40
N LEU A 92 15.30 12.57 -7.41
CA LEU A 92 13.85 12.51 -7.62
C LEU A 92 13.37 11.09 -7.91
N LEU A 93 14.15 10.30 -8.64
CA LEU A 93 13.79 8.90 -8.92
C LEU A 93 13.68 8.10 -7.62
N TYR A 94 14.63 8.30 -6.70
CA TYR A 94 14.56 7.63 -5.41
C TYR A 94 13.34 8.07 -4.61
N GLU A 95 13.05 9.35 -4.59
CA GLU A 95 11.89 9.87 -3.86
C GLU A 95 10.59 9.31 -4.43
N TRP A 96 10.49 9.22 -5.74
CA TRP A 96 9.31 8.62 -6.38
C TRP A 96 9.15 7.16 -6.00
N ALA A 97 10.21 6.37 -6.12
CA ALA A 97 10.15 4.94 -5.78
C ALA A 97 9.75 4.76 -4.32
N TYR A 98 10.38 5.51 -3.42
CA TYR A 98 10.11 5.42 -1.99
C TYR A 98 8.65 5.73 -1.67
N HIS A 99 8.14 6.84 -2.19
CA HIS A 99 6.79 7.27 -1.83
C HIS A 99 5.71 6.42 -2.49
N ILE A 100 5.92 5.99 -3.74
CA ILE A 100 4.97 5.10 -4.41
C ILE A 100 4.84 3.81 -3.63
N LEU A 101 5.97 3.18 -3.28
CA LEU A 101 5.94 1.93 -2.53
C LEU A 101 5.36 2.11 -1.13
N SER A 102 5.72 3.21 -0.46
CA SER A 102 5.18 3.49 0.88
C SER A 102 3.67 3.63 0.86
N TYR A 103 3.11 4.26 -0.17
CA TYR A 103 1.67 4.43 -0.26
C TYR A 103 0.97 3.13 -0.61
N ILE A 104 1.54 2.31 -1.49
CA ILE A 104 0.98 0.99 -1.78
C ILE A 104 0.97 0.14 -0.51
N VAL A 105 2.05 0.17 0.26
CA VAL A 105 2.12 -0.57 1.52
C VAL A 105 1.13 -0.01 2.55
N ALA A 106 1.00 1.32 2.63
CA ALA A 106 0.03 1.93 3.54
C ALA A 106 -1.39 1.46 3.28
N PHE A 107 -1.72 1.23 2.00
CA PHE A 107 -3.01 0.68 1.62
C PHE A 107 -3.07 -0.83 1.86
N ALA A 108 -2.03 -1.56 1.47
CA ALA A 108 -2.06 -3.03 1.48
C ALA A 108 -1.84 -3.63 2.88
N ALA A 109 -1.01 -2.99 3.72
CA ALA A 109 -0.63 -3.57 5.01
C ALA A 109 -1.80 -3.76 5.97
N PRO A 110 -2.68 -2.76 6.19
CA PRO A 110 -3.80 -2.98 7.10
C PRO A 110 -4.75 -4.08 6.61
N GLY A 111 -4.98 -4.16 5.30
CA GLY A 111 -5.76 -5.25 4.74
C GLY A 111 -5.13 -6.61 5.01
N ALA A 112 -3.82 -6.71 4.82
CA ALA A 112 -3.10 -7.96 5.05
C ALA A 112 -3.17 -8.39 6.52
N VAL A 113 -3.03 -7.43 7.45
CA VAL A 113 -3.11 -7.72 8.89
C VAL A 113 -4.49 -8.25 9.25
N LEU A 114 -5.55 -7.59 8.77
CA LEU A 114 -6.92 -8.01 9.06
C LEU A 114 -7.21 -9.41 8.51
N ILE A 115 -6.76 -9.67 7.29
CA ILE A 115 -6.95 -10.97 6.66
C ILE A 115 -6.17 -12.06 7.42
N ALA A 116 -4.95 -11.74 7.84
CA ALA A 116 -4.14 -12.69 8.60
C ALA A 116 -4.81 -13.03 9.93
N ILE A 117 -5.34 -12.03 10.63
CA ILE A 117 -6.04 -12.26 11.89
C ILE A 117 -7.28 -13.13 11.68
N ARG A 118 -8.06 -12.83 10.64
CA ARG A 118 -9.24 -13.65 10.33
C ARG A 118 -8.86 -15.08 10.01
N SER A 119 -7.77 -15.28 9.28
CA SER A 119 -7.29 -16.62 8.96
C SER A 119 -6.87 -17.39 10.19
N LEU A 120 -6.18 -16.72 11.12
CA LEU A 120 -5.77 -17.34 12.38
C LEU A 120 -6.97 -17.78 13.21
N LEU A 121 -7.99 -16.92 13.29
CA LEU A 121 -9.20 -17.26 14.04
C LEU A 121 -9.93 -18.45 13.40
N ALA A 122 -9.99 -18.50 12.07
CA ALA A 122 -10.61 -19.62 11.38
C ALA A 122 -9.86 -20.92 11.63
N MET A 123 -8.53 -20.88 11.62
CA MET A 123 -7.72 -22.06 11.92
C MET A 123 -7.92 -22.54 13.34
N SER A 124 -8.04 -21.60 14.27
CA SER A 124 -8.26 -21.93 15.69
C SER A 124 -9.60 -22.64 15.87
N LYS A 125 -10.63 -22.25 15.15
CA LYS A 125 -11.96 -22.85 15.27
C LYS A 125 -12.05 -24.26 14.72
N GLU A 126 -11.17 -24.62 13.80
CA GLU A 126 -11.16 -25.97 13.23
C GLU A 126 -10.62 -27.02 14.17
N LYS A 127 -10.01 -26.62 15.25
CA LYS A 127 -9.53 -27.55 16.27
C LYS A 127 -10.53 -27.71 17.38
#